data_792bd6da5b5cafd02c2094ab8d1d86f8
#
_entry.id   792bd6da5b5cafd02c2094ab8d1d86f8
#
_cell.length_a   1.000
_cell.length_b   1.000
_cell.length_c   1.000
_cell.angle_alpha   90.00
_cell.angle_beta   90.00
_cell.angle_gamma   90.00
#
_symmetry.space_group_name_H-M   'P 1'
#
loop_
_entity.id
_entity.type
_entity.pdbx_description
1 polymer ?
#
loop_
_entity_poly.entity_id
_entity_poly.type
_entity_poly.pdbx_seq_one_letter_code
_entity_poly.pdbx_strand_id
1 'polypeptide(L)'
;MLRTRYNPISMSEFNATVYTTLFNSPGALAMTDEPNIILSQRLSVMFMVLAIGSLMDTRLPSYNIEAEKYHQLARAALFQNHVFDEPTLGAVQALYLMSFYLFFSDRHGTSGGSRWAIMGMAVKLAQSVSRSTENNGCTGSNSVSSFRPDRTSLVPLCLE
;
A
#
# COMPACT_ATOMS: atom_id res chain seq x y z
N MET A 1 13.96 -11.79 -20.87
CA MET A 1 13.85 -10.47 -20.24
C MET A 1 12.36 -10.20 -20.05
N LEU A 2 11.80 -10.56 -18.87
CA LEU A 2 10.39 -10.36 -18.54
C LEU A 2 10.18 -8.86 -18.27
N ARG A 3 9.64 -8.17 -19.26
CA ARG A 3 9.17 -6.81 -19.11
C ARG A 3 7.90 -6.89 -18.25
N THR A 4 8.08 -6.77 -16.94
CA THR A 4 6.95 -6.73 -16.01
C THR A 4 6.11 -5.49 -16.34
N ARG A 5 4.92 -5.71 -16.91
CA ARG A 5 3.95 -4.67 -17.23
C ARG A 5 3.35 -3.99 -15.98
N TYR A 6 3.65 -4.53 -14.82
CA TYR A 6 3.15 -4.05 -13.53
C TYR A 6 4.30 -3.56 -12.68
N ASN A 7 4.61 -2.27 -12.83
CA ASN A 7 5.53 -1.59 -11.94
C ASN A 7 4.71 -0.82 -10.90
N PRO A 8 4.71 -1.24 -9.62
CA PRO A 8 3.89 -0.63 -8.58
C PRO A 8 4.33 0.80 -8.22
N ILE A 9 5.55 1.15 -8.58
CA ILE A 9 6.12 2.48 -8.41
C ILE A 9 7.11 2.75 -9.55
N SER A 10 6.95 3.88 -10.24
CA SER A 10 7.90 4.29 -11.27
C SER A 10 9.18 4.84 -10.63
N MET A 11 10.30 4.81 -11.35
CA MET A 11 11.55 5.39 -10.85
C MET A 11 11.43 6.88 -10.56
N SER A 12 10.69 7.63 -11.39
CA SER A 12 10.44 9.05 -11.19
C SER A 12 9.59 9.31 -9.94
N GLU A 13 8.56 8.51 -9.73
CA GLU A 13 7.69 8.58 -8.56
C GLU A 13 8.47 8.21 -7.28
N PHE A 14 9.23 7.13 -7.31
CA PHE A 14 10.09 6.74 -6.19
C PHE A 14 11.06 7.85 -5.79
N ASN A 15 11.75 8.44 -6.76
CA ASN A 15 12.67 9.55 -6.50
C ASN A 15 11.96 10.76 -5.93
N ALA A 16 10.81 11.16 -6.48
CA ALA A 16 10.08 12.33 -6.03
C ALA A 16 9.43 12.15 -4.65
N THR A 17 8.81 11.01 -4.40
CA THR A 17 8.00 10.80 -3.19
C THR A 17 8.77 10.15 -2.04
N VAL A 18 9.71 9.26 -2.34
CA VAL A 18 10.40 8.47 -1.32
C VAL A 18 11.82 9.02 -1.10
N TYR A 19 12.65 9.00 -2.14
CA TYR A 19 14.05 9.37 -2.00
C TYR A 19 14.26 10.84 -1.61
N THR A 20 13.62 11.76 -2.32
CA THR A 20 13.75 13.20 -2.05
C THR A 20 13.29 13.56 -0.64
N THR A 21 12.17 12.98 -0.19
CA THR A 21 11.64 13.26 1.15
C THR A 21 12.55 12.74 2.24
N LEU A 22 13.15 11.56 2.06
CA LEU A 22 13.97 10.94 3.10
C LEU A 22 15.41 11.50 3.16
N PHE A 23 15.98 11.92 2.02
CA PHE A 23 17.40 12.26 1.93
C PHE A 23 17.70 13.73 1.63
N ASN A 24 16.84 14.43 0.88
CA ASN A 24 17.12 15.81 0.49
C ASN A 24 16.57 16.85 1.47
N SER A 25 15.84 16.44 2.50
CA SER A 25 15.29 17.34 3.51
C SER A 25 15.62 16.85 4.92
N PRO A 26 16.92 16.74 5.32
CA PRO A 26 17.28 16.28 6.65
C PRO A 26 16.79 17.20 7.79
N GLY A 27 16.49 18.48 7.48
CA GLY A 27 15.85 19.42 8.40
C GLY A 27 14.33 19.43 8.33
N ALA A 28 13.74 18.96 7.24
CA ALA A 28 12.28 18.92 7.07
C ALA A 28 11.64 17.78 7.88
N LEU A 29 12.36 16.71 8.19
CA LEU A 29 11.90 15.65 9.09
C LEU A 29 11.60 16.15 10.52
N ALA A 30 12.22 17.27 10.92
CA ALA A 30 12.00 17.90 12.22
C ALA A 30 10.95 19.03 12.17
N MET A 31 10.55 19.49 10.99
CA MET A 31 9.66 20.66 10.80
C MET A 31 8.48 20.41 9.89
N THR A 32 8.33 19.23 9.30
CA THR A 32 7.11 18.92 8.53
C THR A 32 6.04 18.42 9.49
N ASP A 33 4.90 19.10 9.50
CA ASP A 33 3.61 18.60 10.02
C ASP A 33 3.10 17.40 9.19
N GLU A 34 3.97 16.75 8.39
CA GLU A 34 3.63 15.50 7.71
C GLU A 34 3.31 14.46 8.80
N PRO A 35 2.14 13.86 8.77
CA PRO A 35 1.79 12.86 9.76
C PRO A 35 2.82 11.73 9.72
N ASN A 36 3.31 11.34 10.87
CA ASN A 36 4.34 10.31 11.07
C ASN A 36 4.01 9.00 10.30
N ILE A 37 2.74 8.80 10.00
CA ILE A 37 2.20 7.70 9.21
C ILE A 37 2.72 7.71 7.78
N ILE A 38 2.69 8.85 7.08
CA ILE A 38 3.14 8.95 5.68
C ILE A 38 4.64 8.68 5.59
N LEU A 39 5.41 9.22 6.54
CA LEU A 39 6.86 9.00 6.59
C LEU A 39 7.19 7.53 6.82
N SER A 40 6.54 6.86 7.76
CA SER A 40 6.77 5.44 8.05
C SER A 40 6.43 4.53 6.87
N GLN A 41 5.38 4.87 6.11
CA GLN A 41 5.00 4.13 4.91
C GLN A 41 5.99 4.34 3.76
N ARG A 42 6.48 5.57 3.54
CA ARG A 42 7.55 5.85 2.56
C ARG A 42 8.84 5.11 2.91
N LEU A 43 9.18 5.07 4.19
CA LEU A 43 10.32 4.31 4.70
C LEU A 43 10.14 2.80 4.47
N SER A 44 8.94 2.29 4.67
CA SER A 44 8.61 0.89 4.36
C SER A 44 8.79 0.57 2.88
N VAL A 45 8.30 1.42 1.97
CA VAL A 45 8.50 1.26 0.52
C VAL A 45 10.00 1.26 0.18
N MET A 46 10.78 2.17 0.75
CA MET A 46 12.23 2.23 0.53
C MET A 46 12.90 0.92 0.96
N PHE A 47 12.63 0.43 2.17
CA PHE A 47 13.21 -0.82 2.63
C PHE A 47 12.78 -2.02 1.79
N MET A 48 11.56 -2.04 1.26
CA MET A 48 11.13 -3.10 0.35
C MET A 48 11.86 -3.07 -0.98
N VAL A 49 12.14 -1.89 -1.53
CA VAL A 49 12.95 -1.75 -2.75
C VAL A 49 14.37 -2.26 -2.50
N LEU A 50 14.97 -1.93 -1.35
CA LEU A 50 16.31 -2.43 -0.96
C LEU A 50 16.30 -3.96 -0.76
N ALA A 51 15.26 -4.51 -0.12
CA ALA A 51 15.12 -5.96 0.08
C ALA A 51 15.06 -6.71 -1.26
N ILE A 52 14.23 -6.26 -2.18
CA ILE A 52 14.09 -6.87 -3.51
C ILE A 52 15.38 -6.68 -4.31
N GLY A 53 15.99 -5.49 -4.25
CA GLY A 53 17.28 -5.23 -4.91
C GLY A 53 18.39 -6.16 -4.42
N SER A 54 18.50 -6.35 -3.10
CA SER A 54 19.47 -7.29 -2.51
C SER A 54 19.18 -8.76 -2.87
N LEU A 55 17.91 -9.12 -3.03
CA LEU A 55 17.51 -10.48 -3.43
C LEU A 55 17.84 -10.75 -4.91
N MET A 56 17.79 -9.72 -5.75
CA MET A 56 18.04 -9.79 -7.19
C MET A 56 19.52 -9.60 -7.56
N ASP A 57 20.37 -9.24 -6.61
CA ASP A 57 21.81 -9.08 -6.88
C ASP A 57 22.46 -10.45 -7.06
N THR A 58 22.87 -10.72 -8.28
CA THR A 58 23.54 -11.97 -8.67
C THR A 58 24.94 -12.15 -8.07
N ARG A 59 25.50 -11.11 -7.46
CA ARG A 59 26.81 -11.16 -6.79
C ARG A 59 26.70 -11.71 -5.37
N LEU A 60 25.51 -11.71 -4.81
CA LEU A 60 25.23 -12.17 -3.46
C LEU A 60 24.73 -13.62 -3.48
N PRO A 61 24.92 -14.37 -2.39
CA PRO A 61 24.38 -15.71 -2.29
C PRO A 61 22.86 -15.69 -2.40
N SER A 62 22.30 -16.76 -2.92
CA SER A 62 20.86 -16.91 -3.18
C SER A 62 19.97 -16.71 -1.95
N TYR A 63 20.50 -16.86 -0.75
CA TYR A 63 19.88 -16.47 0.52
C TYR A 63 20.73 -15.36 1.13
N ASN A 64 20.21 -14.15 1.07
CA ASN A 64 20.91 -12.99 1.59
C ASN A 64 20.21 -12.52 2.88
N ILE A 65 20.96 -12.57 3.99
CA ILE A 65 20.51 -12.07 5.29
C ILE A 65 20.16 -10.58 5.23
N GLU A 66 20.84 -9.79 4.39
CA GLU A 66 20.56 -8.37 4.23
C GLU A 66 19.17 -8.13 3.63
N ALA A 67 18.77 -8.94 2.64
CA ALA A 67 17.42 -8.84 2.08
C ALA A 67 16.34 -9.11 3.14
N GLU A 68 16.55 -10.10 4.00
CA GLU A 68 15.62 -10.41 5.08
C GLU A 68 15.59 -9.28 6.14
N LYS A 69 16.72 -8.71 6.51
CA LYS A 69 16.78 -7.55 7.42
C LYS A 69 15.98 -6.38 6.87
N TYR A 70 16.15 -6.01 5.60
CA TYR A 70 15.37 -4.94 4.98
C TYR A 70 13.89 -5.26 4.94
N HIS A 71 13.51 -6.50 4.66
CA HIS A 71 12.12 -6.94 4.71
C HIS A 71 11.51 -6.79 6.12
N GLN A 72 12.23 -7.18 7.18
CA GLN A 72 11.76 -7.04 8.56
C GLN A 72 11.65 -5.56 8.97
N LEU A 73 12.61 -4.71 8.56
CA LEU A 73 12.54 -3.26 8.78
C LEU A 73 11.34 -2.63 8.07
N ALA A 74 11.07 -3.05 6.84
CA ALA A 74 9.90 -2.59 6.08
C ALA A 74 8.59 -2.95 6.78
N ARG A 75 8.49 -4.17 7.29
CA ARG A 75 7.32 -4.61 8.09
C ARG A 75 7.17 -3.79 9.35
N ALA A 76 8.24 -3.60 10.11
CA ALA A 76 8.23 -2.81 11.33
C ALA A 76 7.78 -1.37 11.05
N ALA A 77 8.32 -0.73 10.01
CA ALA A 77 7.94 0.63 9.61
C ALA A 77 6.47 0.73 9.18
N LEU A 78 5.97 -0.25 8.40
CA LEU A 78 4.59 -0.23 7.93
C LEU A 78 3.58 -0.42 9.06
N PHE A 79 3.83 -1.40 9.95
CA PHE A 79 2.89 -1.77 11.02
C PHE A 79 3.12 -0.99 12.33
N GLN A 80 4.02 -0.01 12.34
CA GLN A 80 4.20 0.90 13.47
C GLN A 80 2.92 1.72 13.73
N ASN A 81 2.19 2.06 12.69
CA ASN A 81 0.93 2.80 12.75
C ASN A 81 -0.23 1.91 12.30
N HIS A 82 -1.45 2.34 12.62
CA HIS A 82 -2.68 1.64 12.23
C HIS A 82 -2.95 1.80 10.73
N VAL A 83 -2.37 0.93 9.91
CA VAL A 83 -2.42 0.99 8.43
C VAL A 83 -3.85 0.98 7.88
N PHE A 84 -4.79 0.39 8.64
CA PHE A 84 -6.18 0.24 8.20
C PHE A 84 -7.06 1.44 8.52
N ASP A 85 -6.68 2.28 9.48
CA ASP A 85 -7.45 3.46 9.88
C ASP A 85 -7.27 4.60 8.86
N GLU A 86 -6.04 4.74 8.35
CA GLU A 86 -5.70 5.73 7.33
C GLU A 86 -5.07 5.04 6.10
N PRO A 87 -5.89 4.51 5.19
CA PRO A 87 -5.41 3.83 4.00
C PRO A 87 -4.78 4.81 3.02
N THR A 88 -3.52 4.59 2.69
CA THR A 88 -2.76 5.41 1.73
C THR A 88 -2.21 4.58 0.59
N LEU A 89 -1.88 5.24 -0.51
CA LEU A 89 -1.23 4.60 -1.66
C LEU A 89 0.12 3.99 -1.27
N GLY A 90 0.89 4.65 -0.39
CA GLY A 90 2.18 4.14 0.09
C GLY A 90 2.05 2.81 0.84
N ALA A 91 1.00 2.64 1.66
CA ALA A 91 0.73 1.37 2.33
C ALA A 91 0.38 0.24 1.34
N VAL A 92 -0.42 0.55 0.31
CA VAL A 92 -0.75 -0.41 -0.77
C VAL A 92 0.50 -0.84 -1.52
N GLN A 93 1.36 0.12 -1.89
CA GLN A 93 2.63 -0.15 -2.58
C GLN A 93 3.55 -1.01 -1.72
N ALA A 94 3.69 -0.71 -0.43
CA ALA A 94 4.51 -1.49 0.50
C ALA A 94 4.02 -2.95 0.62
N LEU A 95 2.72 -3.16 0.82
CA LEU A 95 2.14 -4.51 0.91
C LEU A 95 2.28 -5.29 -0.39
N TYR A 96 2.10 -4.63 -1.54
CA TYR A 96 2.33 -5.27 -2.84
C TYR A 96 3.78 -5.72 -2.98
N LEU A 97 4.75 -4.86 -2.66
CA LEU A 97 6.17 -5.20 -2.70
C LEU A 97 6.53 -6.31 -1.70
N MET A 98 5.90 -6.36 -0.52
CA MET A 98 6.06 -7.46 0.43
C MET A 98 5.58 -8.80 -0.14
N SER A 99 4.42 -8.82 -0.80
CA SER A 99 3.93 -10.03 -1.43
C SER A 99 4.86 -10.50 -2.55
N PHE A 100 5.46 -9.56 -3.29
CA PHE A 100 6.42 -9.82 -4.34
C PHE A 100 7.74 -10.37 -3.80
N TYR A 101 8.25 -9.77 -2.71
CA TYR A 101 9.42 -10.28 -2.00
C TYR A 101 9.22 -11.73 -1.55
N LEU A 102 8.09 -12.04 -0.91
CA LEU A 102 7.77 -13.41 -0.49
C LEU A 102 7.67 -14.38 -1.65
N PHE A 103 7.22 -13.92 -2.83
CA PHE A 103 7.20 -14.74 -4.03
C PHE A 103 8.61 -15.16 -4.48
N PHE A 104 9.57 -14.23 -4.44
CA PHE A 104 10.94 -14.51 -4.86
C PHE A 104 11.78 -15.21 -3.79
N SER A 105 11.52 -14.96 -2.51
CA SER A 105 12.24 -15.58 -1.39
C SER A 105 11.78 -17.01 -1.09
N ASP A 106 10.55 -17.37 -1.50
CA ASP A 106 9.95 -18.67 -1.21
C ASP A 106 10.43 -19.75 -2.17
N ARG A 107 11.52 -20.42 -1.79
CA ARG A 107 12.09 -21.55 -2.56
C ARG A 107 11.38 -22.88 -2.30
N HIS A 108 10.65 -22.99 -1.20
CA HIS A 108 10.05 -24.23 -0.73
C HIS A 108 8.51 -24.24 -0.78
N GLY A 109 7.88 -23.17 -1.28
CA GLY A 109 6.42 -23.08 -1.38
C GLY A 109 5.70 -22.96 -0.03
N THR A 110 6.44 -22.67 1.07
CA THR A 110 5.89 -22.64 2.43
C THR A 110 5.19 -21.33 2.78
N SER A 111 5.53 -20.24 2.12
CA SER A 111 4.96 -18.91 2.39
C SER A 111 3.72 -18.58 1.57
N GLY A 112 3.14 -19.55 0.88
CA GLY A 112 1.96 -19.34 0.04
C GLY A 112 0.79 -18.69 0.78
N GLY A 113 0.47 -19.14 1.97
CA GLY A 113 -0.61 -18.57 2.81
C GLY A 113 -0.36 -17.12 3.20
N SER A 114 0.83 -16.82 3.67
CA SER A 114 1.22 -15.45 4.06
C SER A 114 1.19 -14.48 2.88
N ARG A 115 1.66 -14.92 1.72
CA ARG A 115 1.65 -14.14 0.47
C ARG A 115 0.23 -13.78 0.04
N TRP A 116 -0.69 -14.75 0.06
CA TRP A 116 -2.10 -14.51 -0.28
C TRP A 116 -2.78 -13.59 0.73
N ALA A 117 -2.47 -13.73 2.02
CA ALA A 117 -3.00 -12.85 3.07
C ALA A 117 -2.54 -11.40 2.87
N ILE A 118 -1.25 -11.17 2.61
CA ILE A 118 -0.70 -9.83 2.36
C ILE A 118 -1.28 -9.23 1.08
N MET A 119 -1.41 -10.01 0.01
CA MET A 119 -2.05 -9.55 -1.22
C MET A 119 -3.52 -9.19 -1.00
N GLY A 120 -4.25 -9.99 -0.22
CA GLY A 120 -5.63 -9.68 0.17
C GLY A 120 -5.75 -8.37 0.94
N MET A 121 -4.83 -8.10 1.86
CA MET A 121 -4.75 -6.82 2.58
C MET A 121 -4.47 -5.66 1.62
N ALA A 122 -3.52 -5.82 0.68
CA ALA A 122 -3.22 -4.79 -0.31
C ALA A 122 -4.44 -4.43 -1.17
N VAL A 123 -5.18 -5.44 -1.63
CA VAL A 123 -6.42 -5.23 -2.41
C VAL A 123 -7.49 -4.51 -1.60
N LYS A 124 -7.70 -4.88 -0.33
CA LYS A 124 -8.66 -4.22 0.57
C LYS A 124 -8.31 -2.76 0.78
N LEU A 125 -7.03 -2.46 1.05
CA LEU A 125 -6.56 -1.09 1.20
C LEU A 125 -6.70 -0.29 -0.09
N ALA A 126 -6.36 -0.85 -1.24
CA ALA A 126 -6.51 -0.18 -2.53
C ALA A 126 -7.97 0.20 -2.80
N GLN A 127 -8.92 -0.68 -2.49
CA GLN A 127 -10.36 -0.40 -2.60
C GLN A 127 -10.80 0.72 -1.65
N SER A 128 -10.21 0.80 -0.46
CA SER A 128 -10.51 1.86 0.51
C SER A 128 -9.97 3.21 0.03
N VAL A 129 -8.74 3.26 -0.44
CA VAL A 129 -8.11 4.47 -1.04
C VAL A 129 -8.95 4.99 -2.22
N SER A 130 -9.38 4.10 -3.14
CA SER A 130 -10.20 4.50 -4.29
C SER A 130 -11.52 5.14 -3.87
N ARG A 131 -12.20 4.58 -2.87
CA ARG A 131 -13.46 5.15 -2.35
C ARG A 131 -13.27 6.51 -1.70
N SER A 132 -12.18 6.71 -0.96
CA SER A 132 -11.86 8.00 -0.33
C SER A 132 -11.60 9.07 -1.39
N THR A 133 -10.96 8.73 -2.50
CA THR A 133 -10.68 9.66 -3.61
C THR A 133 -11.97 10.08 -4.32
N GLU A 134 -12.89 9.15 -4.58
CA GLU A 134 -14.19 9.43 -5.20
C GLU A 134 -15.03 10.38 -4.34
N ASN A 135 -15.09 10.17 -3.02
CA ASN A 135 -15.83 11.02 -2.10
C ASN A 135 -15.28 12.44 -2.04
N ASN A 136 -13.96 12.61 -2.13
CA ASN A 136 -13.33 13.93 -2.14
C ASN A 136 -13.44 14.63 -3.49
N GLY A 137 -13.65 13.91 -4.59
CA GLY A 137 -13.85 14.46 -5.93
C GLY A 137 -15.26 15.01 -6.19
N CYS A 138 -16.26 14.64 -5.39
CA CYS A 138 -17.65 15.04 -5.57
C CYS A 138 -18.05 16.34 -4.86
N THR A 139 -17.16 17.05 -4.20
CA THR A 139 -17.47 18.32 -3.52
C THR A 139 -17.36 19.57 -4.42
N GLY A 140 -17.24 19.41 -5.72
CA GLY A 140 -17.17 20.50 -6.68
C GLY A 140 -18.08 20.31 -7.88
N SER A 141 -19.38 20.37 -7.72
CA SER A 141 -20.41 20.96 -8.58
C SER A 141 -21.75 20.23 -8.50
N ASN A 142 -22.79 21.05 -8.28
CA ASN A 142 -24.18 20.88 -8.64
C ASN A 142 -25.12 20.13 -7.69
N SER A 143 -25.87 21.00 -6.98
CA SER A 143 -27.29 20.83 -6.67
C SER A 143 -28.04 20.01 -7.73
N VAL A 144 -28.24 18.73 -7.47
CA VAL A 144 -29.31 17.96 -8.12
C VAL A 144 -30.20 17.44 -7.03
N SER A 145 -31.42 18.02 -7.06
CA SER A 145 -32.66 17.67 -6.41
C SER A 145 -32.72 16.27 -5.80
N SER A 146 -33.03 16.27 -4.52
CA SER A 146 -33.51 15.15 -3.74
C SER A 146 -34.61 14.36 -4.45
N PHE A 147 -34.26 13.24 -5.05
CA PHE A 147 -35.24 12.20 -5.33
C PHE A 147 -35.37 11.34 -4.05
N ARG A 148 -36.39 11.69 -3.27
CA ARG A 148 -36.86 10.89 -2.16
C ARG A 148 -37.81 9.85 -2.73
N PRO A 149 -37.54 8.55 -2.72
CA PRO A 149 -38.56 7.56 -2.98
C PRO A 149 -39.50 7.51 -1.75
N ASP A 150 -40.73 7.84 -2.03
CA ASP A 150 -41.85 7.80 -1.08
C ASP A 150 -42.04 6.35 -0.60
N ARG A 151 -41.92 6.16 0.72
CA ARG A 151 -42.18 4.91 1.41
C ARG A 151 -43.62 4.90 1.89
N THR A 152 -44.57 4.82 1.00
CA THR A 152 -45.96 4.54 1.39
C THR A 152 -46.64 3.70 0.34
N SER A 153 -46.56 2.39 0.50
CA SER A 153 -47.66 1.43 0.17
C SER A 153 -47.09 0.00 0.20
N LEU A 154 -46.96 -0.54 1.39
CA LEU A 154 -47.04 -1.98 1.59
C LEU A 154 -48.25 -2.25 2.47
N VAL A 155 -49.36 -2.52 1.83
CA VAL A 155 -50.56 -3.13 2.42
C VAL A 155 -50.24 -4.61 2.62
N PRO A 156 -50.43 -5.17 3.83
CA PRO A 156 -50.33 -6.63 3.99
C PRO A 156 -51.60 -7.30 3.51
N LEU A 157 -51.46 -8.18 2.52
CA LEU A 157 -52.50 -9.18 2.22
C LEU A 157 -52.42 -10.28 3.26
N CYS A 158 -53.37 -10.24 4.20
CA CYS A 158 -53.70 -11.39 5.04
C CYS A 158 -54.45 -12.42 4.23
N LEU A 159 -54.08 -13.65 4.49
CA LEU A 159 -54.66 -14.94 4.12
C LEU A 159 -56.14 -15.07 4.45
N GLU A 160 -56.87 -15.66 3.57
CA GLU A 160 -57.85 -16.74 3.78
C GLU A 160 -57.49 -17.95 2.95
#